data_c0ca378013cc78fa4e6c99baf01507ad
#
_entry.id   c0ca378013cc78fa4e6c99baf01507ad
#
_cell.length_a   1.000
_cell.length_b   1.000
_cell.length_c   1.000
_cell.angle_alpha   90.00
_cell.angle_beta   90.00
_cell.angle_gamma   90.00
#
_symmetry.space_group_name_H-M   'P 1'
#
loop_
_entity.id
_entity.type
_entity.pdbx_description
1 polymer ?
#
loop_
_entity_poly.entity_id
_entity_poly.type
_entity_poly.pdbx_seq_one_letter_code
_entity_poly.pdbx_strand_id
1 'polypeptide(L)'
;MGGKLVHFEIVADDADRATKFYSSVFDWQFSDSGMPGIDYRMVKTADDQGGAVYPGERKQQSPIVYFDTDDIDGTLAKVREGGGEAEEKMPIPHIGWFAACKDTEGNSFSVFQSDESAPMPEGPPQG
;
A
#
# COMPACT_ATOMS: atom_id res chain seq x y z
N MET A 1 11.09 -5.53 -14.65
CA MET A 1 11.75 -6.12 -13.48
C MET A 1 11.06 -5.64 -12.22
N GLY A 2 10.66 -6.53 -11.36
CA GLY A 2 9.96 -6.19 -10.14
C GLY A 2 10.88 -6.04 -8.94
N GLY A 3 10.28 -5.67 -7.82
CA GLY A 3 10.96 -5.63 -6.54
C GLY A 3 11.47 -4.27 -6.09
N LYS A 4 11.22 -3.22 -6.87
CA LYS A 4 11.58 -1.88 -6.42
C LYS A 4 10.59 -1.43 -5.35
N LEU A 5 11.11 -0.91 -4.24
CA LEU A 5 10.25 -0.35 -3.20
C LEU A 5 9.69 0.98 -3.71
N VAL A 6 8.37 1.08 -3.82
CA VAL A 6 7.72 2.26 -4.40
C VAL A 6 6.78 2.99 -3.44
N HIS A 7 6.38 2.34 -2.35
CA HIS A 7 5.40 2.92 -1.44
C HIS A 7 5.51 2.24 -0.08
N PHE A 8 5.16 2.96 0.98
CA PHE A 8 5.05 2.36 2.31
C PHE A 8 3.79 2.87 2.99
N GLU A 9 3.31 2.11 3.96
CA GLU A 9 2.16 2.53 4.76
C GLU A 9 2.48 2.40 6.23
N ILE A 10 2.20 3.45 6.97
CA ILE A 10 2.32 3.47 8.42
C ILE A 10 0.92 3.55 9.00
N VAL A 11 0.55 2.54 9.76
CA VAL A 11 -0.76 2.49 10.39
C VAL A 11 -0.65 3.11 11.78
N ALA A 12 -1.57 3.99 12.12
CA ALA A 12 -1.52 4.73 13.38
C ALA A 12 -2.83 4.63 14.14
N ASP A 13 -2.75 4.65 15.45
CA ASP A 13 -3.94 4.76 16.30
C ASP A 13 -4.53 6.17 16.17
N ASP A 14 -3.67 7.16 16.03
CA ASP A 14 -4.05 8.57 15.91
C ASP A 14 -3.23 9.17 14.77
N ALA A 15 -3.86 9.31 13.60
CA ALA A 15 -3.17 9.78 12.42
C ALA A 15 -2.72 11.24 12.54
N ASP A 16 -3.47 12.08 13.25
CA ASP A 16 -3.07 13.47 13.50
C ASP A 16 -1.77 13.51 14.29
N ARG A 17 -1.69 12.72 15.33
CA ARG A 17 -0.50 12.67 16.16
C ARG A 17 0.70 12.13 15.39
N ALA A 18 0.48 11.08 14.60
CA ALA A 18 1.55 10.47 13.82
C ALA A 18 2.09 11.41 12.75
N THR A 19 1.21 12.05 11.97
CA THR A 19 1.66 12.97 10.92
C THR A 19 2.37 14.18 11.51
N LYS A 20 1.90 14.68 12.64
CA LYS A 20 2.56 15.79 13.32
C LYS A 20 3.98 15.39 13.76
N PHE A 21 4.11 14.19 14.28
CA PHE A 21 5.42 13.68 14.68
C PHE A 21 6.39 13.63 13.48
N TYR A 22 6.00 12.98 12.40
CA TYR A 22 6.89 12.84 11.24
C TYR A 22 7.20 14.17 10.58
N SER A 23 6.22 15.07 10.53
CA SER A 23 6.45 16.41 9.97
C SER A 23 7.45 17.20 10.80
N SER A 24 7.44 17.03 12.12
CA SER A 24 8.37 17.73 12.97
C SER A 24 9.79 17.17 12.92
N VAL A 25 9.91 15.88 12.63
CA VAL A 25 11.22 15.21 12.61
C VAL A 25 11.89 15.32 11.23
N PHE A 26 11.11 15.16 10.15
CA PHE A 26 11.67 15.05 8.79
C PHE A 26 11.21 16.14 7.82
N ASP A 27 10.45 17.10 8.27
CA ASP A 27 9.84 18.10 7.38
C ASP A 27 8.93 17.49 6.32
N TRP A 28 8.38 16.32 6.59
CA TRP A 28 7.43 15.68 5.67
C TRP A 28 6.14 16.49 5.62
N GLN A 29 5.64 16.70 4.41
CA GLN A 29 4.39 17.40 4.20
C GLN A 29 3.34 16.44 3.71
N PHE A 30 2.31 16.24 4.51
CA PHE A 30 1.24 15.31 4.22
C PHE A 30 0.09 16.00 3.50
N SER A 31 -0.53 15.29 2.60
CA SER A 31 -1.74 15.75 1.90
C SER A 31 -2.76 14.63 1.87
N ASP A 32 -4.03 15.02 1.83
CA ASP A 32 -5.12 14.06 1.72
C ASP A 32 -5.05 13.39 0.34
N SER A 33 -5.34 12.09 0.31
CA SER A 33 -5.35 11.32 -0.94
C SER A 33 -6.45 11.77 -1.91
N GLY A 34 -7.50 12.44 -1.37
CA GLY A 34 -8.65 12.81 -2.19
C GLY A 34 -9.68 11.71 -2.35
N MET A 35 -9.48 10.55 -1.76
CA MET A 35 -10.46 9.47 -1.82
C MET A 35 -11.59 9.74 -0.84
N PRO A 36 -12.85 9.79 -1.30
CA PRO A 36 -13.97 10.11 -0.42
C PRO A 36 -14.13 9.08 0.70
N GLY A 37 -14.30 9.57 1.92
CA GLY A 37 -14.55 8.71 3.07
C GLY A 37 -13.35 7.93 3.57
N ILE A 38 -12.17 8.18 3.03
CA ILE A 38 -10.96 7.47 3.42
C ILE A 38 -9.93 8.46 3.95
N ASP A 39 -9.48 8.24 5.18
CA ASP A 39 -8.43 9.05 5.78
C ASP A 39 -7.09 8.37 5.46
N TYR A 40 -6.46 8.84 4.38
CA TYR A 40 -5.21 8.29 3.90
C TYR A 40 -4.31 9.47 3.54
N ARG A 41 -3.34 9.74 4.41
CA ARG A 41 -2.50 10.94 4.32
C ARG A 41 -1.19 10.60 3.65
N MET A 42 -1.00 11.15 2.47
CA MET A 42 0.12 10.82 1.61
C MET A 42 1.28 11.76 1.80
N VAL A 43 2.46 11.23 1.66
CA VAL A 43 3.69 12.00 1.72
C VAL A 43 4.63 11.54 0.60
N LYS A 44 5.35 12.47 0.01
CA LYS A 44 6.38 12.17 -0.97
C LYS A 44 7.73 12.37 -0.30
N THR A 45 8.51 11.31 -0.22
CA THR A 45 9.81 11.35 0.48
C THR A 45 10.98 11.54 -0.47
N ALA A 46 10.78 11.24 -1.76
CA ALA A 46 11.75 11.45 -2.82
C ALA A 46 11.00 11.52 -4.13
N ASP A 47 11.68 11.83 -5.24
CA ASP A 47 11.00 12.00 -6.53
C ASP A 47 10.18 10.79 -6.95
N ASP A 48 10.65 9.60 -6.63
CA ASP A 48 10.00 8.34 -7.03
C ASP A 48 9.56 7.50 -5.84
N GLN A 49 9.54 8.04 -4.66
CA GLN A 49 9.14 7.32 -3.45
C GLN A 49 8.19 8.15 -2.61
N GLY A 50 7.27 7.46 -1.99
CA GLY A 50 6.35 8.07 -1.06
C GLY A 50 5.66 7.03 -0.22
N GLY A 51 4.77 7.50 0.61
CA GLY A 51 4.03 6.62 1.48
C GLY A 51 2.80 7.29 2.02
N ALA A 52 2.21 6.66 3.02
CA ALA A 52 1.01 7.19 3.63
C ALA A 52 0.98 6.84 5.12
N VAL A 53 0.29 7.69 5.87
CA VAL A 53 -0.08 7.40 7.25
C VAL A 53 -1.60 7.38 7.28
N TYR A 54 -2.17 6.37 7.91
CA TYR A 54 -3.62 6.29 8.03
C TYR A 54 -4.01 5.60 9.34
N PRO A 55 -5.20 5.91 9.86
CA PRO A 55 -5.68 5.24 11.06
C PRO A 55 -6.19 3.84 10.70
N GLY A 56 -5.89 2.86 11.53
CA GLY A 56 -6.34 1.52 11.23
C GLY A 56 -6.00 0.54 12.32
N GLU A 57 -6.46 -0.69 12.11
CA GLU A 57 -6.30 -1.76 13.08
C GLU A 57 -5.13 -2.68 12.77
N ARG A 58 -4.45 -2.47 11.65
CA ARG A 58 -3.35 -3.34 11.22
C ARG A 58 -1.99 -2.83 11.70
N LYS A 59 -1.97 -2.13 12.82
CA LYS A 59 -0.77 -1.55 13.39
C LYS A 59 0.35 -2.55 13.60
N GLN A 60 0.01 -3.79 13.97
CA GLN A 60 0.99 -4.84 14.20
C GLN A 60 1.74 -5.25 12.92
N GLN A 61 1.19 -4.94 11.77
CA GLN A 61 1.79 -5.25 10.48
C GLN A 61 2.50 -4.04 9.88
N SER A 62 2.45 -2.92 10.56
CA SER A 62 3.07 -1.67 10.11
C SER A 62 4.55 -1.63 10.48
N PRO A 63 5.40 -1.01 9.68
CA PRO A 63 5.05 -0.45 8.37
C PRO A 63 4.92 -1.53 7.30
N ILE A 64 4.07 -1.27 6.32
CA ILE A 64 3.85 -2.16 5.19
C ILE A 64 4.59 -1.56 4.00
N VAL A 65 5.44 -2.34 3.36
CA VAL A 65 6.17 -1.87 2.18
C VAL A 65 5.55 -2.44 0.92
N TYR A 66 5.60 -1.65 -0.15
CA TYR A 66 5.06 -2.04 -1.46
C TYR A 66 6.20 -2.16 -2.45
N PHE A 67 6.25 -3.31 -3.14
CA PHE A 67 7.21 -3.54 -4.22
C PHE A 67 6.47 -3.55 -5.54
N ASP A 68 7.08 -2.98 -6.56
CA ASP A 68 6.44 -2.92 -7.88
C ASP A 68 6.67 -4.22 -8.66
N THR A 69 5.82 -4.41 -9.66
CA THR A 69 5.97 -5.50 -10.61
C THR A 69 5.29 -5.11 -11.92
N ASP A 70 5.75 -5.68 -13.02
CA ASP A 70 5.11 -5.57 -14.32
C ASP A 70 4.08 -6.67 -14.54
N ASP A 71 4.06 -7.69 -13.69
CA ASP A 71 3.18 -8.84 -13.81
C ASP A 71 2.75 -9.30 -12.43
N ILE A 72 1.68 -8.71 -11.93
CA ILE A 72 1.23 -8.99 -10.56
C ILE A 72 0.79 -10.45 -10.40
N ASP A 73 0.07 -10.98 -11.39
CA ASP A 73 -0.39 -12.37 -11.30
C ASP A 73 0.77 -13.35 -11.21
N GLY A 74 1.78 -13.17 -12.04
CA GLY A 74 2.98 -14.01 -12.01
C GLY A 74 3.77 -13.83 -10.71
N THR A 75 3.83 -12.60 -10.21
CA THR A 75 4.53 -12.32 -8.95
C THR A 75 3.84 -13.00 -7.78
N LEU A 76 2.50 -12.93 -7.72
CA LEU A 76 1.76 -13.59 -6.64
C LEU A 76 1.92 -15.10 -6.68
N ALA A 77 1.97 -15.67 -7.88
CA ALA A 77 2.26 -17.10 -8.01
C ALA A 77 3.64 -17.43 -7.43
N LYS A 78 4.64 -16.61 -7.69
CA LYS A 78 5.99 -16.83 -7.15
C LYS A 78 6.03 -16.69 -5.64
N VAL A 79 5.26 -15.77 -5.08
CA VAL A 79 5.16 -15.62 -3.63
C VAL A 79 4.68 -16.93 -3.01
N ARG A 80 3.61 -17.50 -3.56
CA ARG A 80 3.06 -18.75 -3.05
C ARG A 80 4.01 -19.92 -3.24
N GLU A 81 4.65 -20.01 -4.40
CA GLU A 81 5.62 -21.06 -4.68
C GLU A 81 6.83 -20.99 -3.76
N GLY A 82 7.22 -19.77 -3.36
CA GLY A 82 8.34 -19.57 -2.48
C GLY A 82 8.05 -19.78 -1.01
N GLY A 83 6.82 -20.15 -0.67
CA GLY A 83 6.45 -20.39 0.73
C GLY A 83 5.81 -19.22 1.44
N GLY A 84 5.56 -18.11 0.75
CA GLY A 84 4.85 -16.98 1.30
C GLY A 84 3.35 -17.11 1.12
N GLU A 85 2.63 -16.09 1.52
CA GLU A 85 1.18 -16.02 1.37
C GLU A 85 0.82 -14.79 0.53
N ALA A 86 -0.20 -14.92 -0.29
CA ALA A 86 -0.69 -13.81 -1.10
C ALA A 86 -2.20 -13.82 -1.15
N GLU A 87 -2.79 -12.66 -0.92
CA GLU A 87 -4.22 -12.45 -1.11
C GLU A 87 -4.49 -12.17 -2.58
N GLU A 88 -5.76 -12.12 -2.96
CA GLU A 88 -6.12 -11.79 -4.32
C GLU A 88 -5.86 -10.32 -4.60
N LYS A 89 -5.46 -10.03 -5.83
CA LYS A 89 -5.21 -8.64 -6.22
C LYS A 89 -6.51 -7.85 -6.25
N MET A 90 -6.39 -6.58 -5.92
CA MET A 90 -7.52 -5.64 -5.92
C MET A 90 -7.16 -4.41 -6.74
N PRO A 91 -8.12 -3.82 -7.45
CA PRO A 91 -7.83 -2.63 -8.23
C PRO A 91 -7.83 -1.38 -7.38
N ILE A 92 -6.95 -0.45 -7.77
CA ILE A 92 -7.04 0.95 -7.33
C ILE A 92 -7.43 1.69 -8.61
N PRO A 93 -8.67 2.22 -8.69
CA PRO A 93 -9.19 2.75 -9.95
C PRO A 93 -8.26 3.75 -10.60
N HIS A 94 -7.95 3.53 -11.88
CA HIS A 94 -7.10 4.38 -12.72
C HIS A 94 -5.65 4.49 -12.26
N ILE A 95 -5.24 3.70 -11.27
CA ILE A 95 -3.88 3.73 -10.71
C ILE A 95 -3.18 2.41 -10.93
N GLY A 96 -3.80 1.30 -10.52
CA GLY A 96 -3.16 0.00 -10.66
C GLY A 96 -3.82 -1.09 -9.86
N TRP A 97 -3.04 -2.12 -9.59
CA TRP A 97 -3.45 -3.30 -8.84
C TRP A 97 -2.50 -3.52 -7.69
N PHE A 98 -3.03 -4.00 -6.58
CA PHE A 98 -2.19 -4.36 -5.45
C PHE A 98 -2.67 -5.64 -4.81
N ALA A 99 -1.80 -6.29 -4.07
CA ALA A 99 -2.16 -7.46 -3.29
C ALA A 99 -1.32 -7.51 -2.03
N ALA A 100 -1.97 -7.81 -0.91
CA ALA A 100 -1.30 -7.98 0.37
C ALA A 100 -0.68 -9.36 0.43
N CYS A 101 0.53 -9.43 0.95
CA CYS A 101 1.31 -10.65 1.01
C CYS A 101 2.02 -10.79 2.35
N LYS A 102 2.54 -11.99 2.59
CA LYS A 102 3.46 -12.24 3.70
C LYS A 102 4.62 -13.08 3.19
N ASP A 103 5.80 -12.78 3.69
CA ASP A 103 6.97 -13.59 3.37
C ASP A 103 7.02 -14.85 4.24
N THR A 104 8.09 -15.64 4.10
CA THR A 104 8.23 -16.89 4.85
C THR A 104 8.41 -16.67 6.35
N GLU A 105 8.72 -15.46 6.77
CA GLU A 105 8.94 -15.11 8.17
C GLU A 105 7.75 -14.39 8.79
N GLY A 106 6.65 -14.28 8.05
CA GLY A 106 5.43 -13.63 8.53
C GLY A 106 5.43 -12.10 8.39
N ASN A 107 6.41 -11.53 7.71
CA ASN A 107 6.45 -10.10 7.49
C ASN A 107 5.47 -9.68 6.39
N SER A 108 4.74 -8.61 6.64
CA SER A 108 3.77 -8.09 5.68
C SER A 108 4.45 -7.23 4.62
N PHE A 109 4.06 -7.45 3.38
CA PHE A 109 4.42 -6.57 2.27
C PHE A 109 3.29 -6.60 1.26
N SER A 110 3.32 -5.69 0.30
CA SER A 110 2.35 -5.69 -0.78
C SER A 110 3.08 -5.61 -2.11
N VAL A 111 2.41 -6.06 -3.15
CA VAL A 111 2.91 -5.96 -4.52
C VAL A 111 1.99 -5.01 -5.27
N PHE A 112 2.56 -4.14 -6.08
CA PHE A 112 1.82 -3.14 -6.83
C PHE A 112 2.20 -3.18 -8.31
N GLN A 113 1.19 -3.14 -9.17
CA GLN A 113 1.39 -3.00 -10.62
C GLN A 113 0.66 -1.76 -11.08
N SER A 114 1.37 -0.85 -11.73
CA SER A 114 0.78 0.35 -12.30
C SER A 114 -0.11 -0.02 -13.48
N ASP A 115 -1.33 0.50 -13.52
CA ASP A 115 -2.28 0.24 -14.60
C ASP A 115 -3.37 1.31 -14.59
N GLU A 116 -3.28 2.25 -15.52
CA GLU A 116 -4.24 3.35 -15.60
C GLU A 116 -5.64 2.87 -15.98
N SER A 117 -5.75 1.65 -16.51
CA SER A 117 -7.04 1.07 -16.89
C SER A 117 -7.68 0.24 -15.78
N ALA A 118 -7.07 0.20 -14.58
CA ALA A 118 -7.62 -0.56 -13.47
C ALA A 118 -9.06 -0.11 -13.18
N PRO A 119 -9.99 -1.06 -13.06
CA PRO A 119 -11.42 -0.73 -12.91
C PRO A 119 -11.78 -0.34 -11.49
N MET A 120 -13.02 0.12 -11.32
CA MET A 120 -13.58 0.26 -10.00
C MET A 120 -13.68 -1.12 -9.35
N PRO A 121 -13.40 -1.23 -8.04
CA PRO A 121 -13.54 -2.53 -7.39
C PRO A 121 -14.96 -3.02 -7.48
N GLU A 122 -15.11 -4.34 -7.72
CA GLU A 122 -16.42 -4.96 -7.62
C GLU A 122 -16.73 -5.12 -6.15
N GLY A 123 -17.55 -4.22 -5.63
CA GLY A 123 -18.04 -4.36 -4.28
C GLY A 123 -19.16 -5.37 -4.22
N PRO A 124 -19.61 -5.72 -3.02
CA PRO A 124 -20.82 -6.50 -2.89
C PRO A 124 -21.97 -5.74 -3.57
N PRO A 125 -22.95 -6.46 -4.10
CA PRO A 125 -24.09 -5.79 -4.74
C PRO A 125 -24.64 -4.73 -3.80
N GLN A 126 -24.73 -3.54 -4.32
CA GLN A 126 -25.35 -2.46 -3.56
C GLN A 126 -26.84 -2.71 -3.62
N GLY A 127 -27.26 -3.44 -2.65
CA GLY A 127 -28.66 -3.82 -2.55
C GLY A 127 -29.49 -2.67 -2.11
#